data_ef1a5d1ed2504ce862dd23945640fc8c
#
_entry.id   ef1a5d1ed2504ce862dd23945640fc8c
#
_cell.length_a   1.000
_cell.length_b   1.000
_cell.length_c   1.000
_cell.angle_alpha   90.00
_cell.angle_beta   90.00
_cell.angle_gamma   90.00
#
_symmetry.space_group_name_H-M   'P 1'
#
loop_
_entity.id
_entity.type
_entity.pdbx_description
1 polymer ?
#
loop_
_entity_poly.entity_id
_entity_poly.type
_entity_poly.pdbx_seq_one_letter_code
_entity_poly.pdbx_strand_id
1 'polypeptide(L)'
;EMGYNTFGNILFYGLGMYLTASVQVGMFFPLAEWTESGGEKTFVHTTAQYFQGIGVGLLVSAIIPAIIAGAIGYAILGLRGHYFAICTLGLGIAAGEIAGGIEIIGAGQGFTTPPFPAEIVDTEARGKFFYFLSFALLVGTFIFVKYIYGSRFRLILNAIRDNEDKAEAMGIQTMKYK
;
A
#
# COMPACT_ATOMS: atom_id res chain seq x y z
N GLU A 1 -17.35 -5.92 -0.20
CA GLU A 1 -18.51 -5.47 -1.00
C GLU A 1 -19.65 -4.95 -0.12
N MET A 2 -19.35 -3.97 0.71
CA MET A 2 -20.36 -3.32 1.58
C MET A 2 -21.23 -2.29 0.83
N GLY A 3 -21.14 -2.21 -0.51
CA GLY A 3 -21.88 -1.24 -1.32
C GLY A 3 -21.35 0.20 -1.26
N TYR A 4 -20.26 0.45 -0.52
CA TYR A 4 -19.62 1.75 -0.46
C TYR A 4 -18.58 1.88 -1.57
N ASN A 5 -18.75 2.88 -2.45
CA ASN A 5 -17.72 3.24 -3.40
C ASN A 5 -16.60 4.00 -2.68
N THR A 6 -15.39 3.45 -2.67
CA THR A 6 -14.21 4.11 -2.12
C THR A 6 -13.27 4.55 -3.23
N PHE A 7 -12.84 5.80 -3.19
CA PHE A 7 -11.81 6.36 -4.05
C PHE A 7 -10.47 6.51 -3.34
N GLY A 8 -10.38 6.08 -2.08
CA GLY A 8 -9.18 6.17 -1.25
C GLY A 8 -8.08 5.16 -1.60
N ASN A 9 -8.29 4.26 -2.56
CA ASN A 9 -7.30 3.23 -2.93
C ASN A 9 -5.97 3.83 -3.38
N ILE A 10 -6.00 5.00 -4.05
CA ILE A 10 -4.81 5.73 -4.52
C ILE A 10 -3.90 6.11 -3.36
N LEU A 11 -4.47 6.54 -2.22
CA LEU A 11 -3.72 6.88 -1.01
C LEU A 11 -2.90 5.69 -0.51
N PHE A 12 -3.54 4.53 -0.35
CA PHE A 12 -2.86 3.34 0.18
C PHE A 12 -1.85 2.76 -0.80
N TYR A 13 -2.13 2.85 -2.10
CA TYR A 13 -1.19 2.47 -3.14
C TYR A 13 0.07 3.36 -3.12
N GLY A 14 -0.12 4.68 -3.06
CA GLY A 14 0.97 5.65 -2.94
C GLY A 14 1.79 5.45 -1.66
N LEU A 15 1.13 5.29 -0.51
CA LEU A 15 1.81 4.99 0.75
C LEU A 15 2.65 3.71 0.66
N GLY A 16 2.12 2.65 0.08
CA GLY A 16 2.87 1.40 -0.11
C GLY A 16 4.12 1.57 -0.95
N MET A 17 4.01 2.28 -2.08
CA MET A 17 5.15 2.62 -2.95
C MET A 17 6.23 3.40 -2.22
N TYR A 18 5.85 4.53 -1.61
CA TYR A 18 6.80 5.40 -0.93
C TYR A 18 7.46 4.73 0.28
N LEU A 19 6.71 3.97 1.08
CA LEU A 19 7.25 3.24 2.22
C LEU A 19 8.24 2.16 1.78
N THR A 20 7.93 1.39 0.75
CA THR A 20 8.86 0.37 0.23
C THR A 20 10.15 1.01 -0.26
N ALA A 21 10.04 2.09 -1.05
CA ALA A 21 11.20 2.82 -1.57
C ALA A 21 12.02 3.47 -0.44
N SER A 22 11.37 4.13 0.52
CA SER A 22 12.04 4.79 1.64
C SER A 22 12.76 3.80 2.56
N VAL A 23 12.16 2.64 2.83
CA VAL A 23 12.80 1.58 3.61
C VAL A 23 13.98 1.00 2.86
N GLN A 24 13.84 0.75 1.57
CA GLN A 24 14.92 0.23 0.75
C GLN A 24 16.12 1.17 0.75
N VAL A 25 15.91 2.46 0.54
CA VAL A 25 16.98 3.47 0.50
C VAL A 25 17.49 3.80 1.91
N GLY A 26 16.61 4.08 2.86
CA GLY A 26 16.99 4.59 4.17
C GLY A 26 17.61 3.56 5.11
N MET A 27 17.11 2.31 5.10
CA MET A 27 17.55 1.29 6.04
C MET A 27 18.68 0.39 5.50
N PHE A 28 18.63 0.08 4.21
CA PHE A 28 19.53 -0.90 3.61
C PHE A 28 20.64 -0.29 2.78
N PHE A 29 20.51 1.02 2.47
CA PHE A 29 21.55 1.79 1.77
C PHE A 29 22.06 3.01 2.57
N PRO A 30 22.07 3.00 3.92
CA PRO A 30 22.57 4.15 4.68
C PRO A 30 24.07 4.41 4.49
N LEU A 31 24.80 3.42 3.99
CA LEU A 31 26.23 3.45 3.68
C LEU A 31 26.50 3.38 2.17
N ALA A 32 25.47 3.50 1.33
CA ALA A 32 25.71 3.68 -0.09
C ALA A 32 26.50 4.97 -0.26
N GLU A 33 27.81 4.83 -0.39
CA GLU A 33 28.66 5.93 -0.81
C GLU A 33 28.13 6.40 -2.14
N TRP A 34 27.68 7.64 -2.17
CA TRP A 34 27.31 8.31 -3.38
C TRP A 34 28.59 8.50 -4.18
N THR A 35 28.91 7.55 -5.05
CA THR A 35 30.03 7.70 -5.96
C THR A 35 29.58 8.63 -7.08
N GLU A 36 30.16 9.83 -7.12
CA GLU A 36 30.05 10.71 -8.26
C GLU A 36 30.90 10.14 -9.39
N SER A 37 30.28 9.38 -10.26
CA SER A 37 30.90 8.98 -11.53
C SER A 37 30.26 9.82 -12.63
N GLY A 38 31.01 10.78 -13.15
CA GLY A 38 30.56 11.61 -14.27
C GLY A 38 29.40 12.58 -13.96
N GLY A 39 29.17 12.95 -12.69
CA GLY A 39 28.10 13.84 -12.27
C GLY A 39 26.76 13.17 -11.99
N GLU A 40 26.62 11.87 -12.16
CA GLU A 40 25.46 11.10 -11.75
C GLU A 40 25.71 10.41 -10.40
N LYS A 41 24.77 10.58 -9.48
CA LYS A 41 24.78 9.88 -8.20
C LYS A 41 24.28 8.46 -8.41
N THR A 42 25.15 7.48 -8.24
CA THR A 42 24.78 6.06 -8.35
C THR A 42 24.76 5.39 -6.99
N PHE A 43 23.74 4.54 -6.76
CA PHE A 43 23.68 3.73 -5.55
C PHE A 43 24.59 2.51 -5.68
N VAL A 44 25.56 2.39 -4.77
CA VAL A 44 26.37 1.18 -4.66
C VAL A 44 25.74 0.28 -3.61
N HIS A 45 25.29 -0.91 -4.02
CA HIS A 45 24.62 -1.85 -3.13
C HIS A 45 24.97 -3.28 -3.52
N THR A 46 24.96 -4.16 -2.53
CA THR A 46 25.12 -5.60 -2.73
C THR A 46 23.76 -6.22 -3.09
N THR A 47 23.79 -7.27 -3.91
CA THR A 47 22.60 -8.04 -4.31
C THR A 47 21.75 -8.46 -3.09
N ALA A 48 22.41 -8.93 -2.00
CA ALA A 48 21.73 -9.31 -0.77
C ALA A 48 20.98 -8.12 -0.12
N GLN A 49 21.58 -6.95 -0.06
CA GLN A 49 20.96 -5.73 0.49
C GLN A 49 19.73 -5.33 -0.32
N TYR A 50 19.81 -5.44 -1.64
CA TYR A 50 18.69 -5.13 -2.52
C TYR A 50 17.47 -6.01 -2.22
N PHE A 51 17.63 -7.33 -2.15
CA PHE A 51 16.52 -8.24 -1.87
C PHE A 51 16.02 -8.14 -0.43
N GLN A 52 16.88 -7.92 0.54
CA GLN A 52 16.48 -7.63 1.92
C GLN A 52 15.66 -6.35 2.00
N GLY A 53 16.11 -5.29 1.31
CA GLY A 53 15.40 -4.02 1.23
C GLY A 53 13.99 -4.15 0.66
N ILE A 54 13.83 -4.91 -0.43
CA ILE A 54 12.50 -5.22 -0.99
C ILE A 54 11.66 -6.02 -0.01
N GLY A 55 12.21 -7.08 0.59
CA GLY A 55 11.49 -7.95 1.51
C GLY A 55 10.95 -7.20 2.74
N VAL A 56 11.83 -6.44 3.42
CA VAL A 56 11.43 -5.62 4.57
C VAL A 56 10.53 -4.48 4.15
N GLY A 57 10.81 -3.83 3.01
CA GLY A 57 9.97 -2.77 2.44
C GLY A 57 8.54 -3.26 2.18
N LEU A 58 8.36 -4.45 1.63
CA LEU A 58 7.03 -5.05 1.41
C LEU A 58 6.31 -5.34 2.73
N LEU A 59 7.01 -5.83 3.76
CA LEU A 59 6.40 -6.06 5.08
C LEU A 59 5.96 -4.74 5.73
N VAL A 60 6.82 -3.72 5.70
CA VAL A 60 6.51 -2.39 6.25
C VAL A 60 5.35 -1.76 5.49
N SER A 61 5.34 -1.88 4.15
CA SER A 61 4.27 -1.35 3.30
C SER A 61 2.95 -2.12 3.44
N ALA A 62 2.94 -3.32 3.96
CA ALA A 62 1.72 -4.03 4.32
C ALA A 62 1.18 -3.59 5.69
N ILE A 63 2.06 -3.42 6.68
CA ILE A 63 1.68 -3.16 8.07
C ILE A 63 1.28 -1.69 8.29
N ILE A 64 2.11 -0.74 7.87
CA ILE A 64 1.88 0.69 8.14
C ILE A 64 0.60 1.19 7.46
N PRO A 65 0.36 0.96 6.15
CA PRO A 65 -0.89 1.36 5.54
C PRO A 65 -2.12 0.66 6.14
N ALA A 66 -1.99 -0.59 6.63
CA ALA A 66 -3.08 -1.27 7.30
C ALA A 66 -3.46 -0.59 8.63
N ILE A 67 -2.47 -0.15 9.42
CA ILE A 67 -2.70 0.62 10.65
C ILE A 67 -3.36 1.97 10.32
N ILE A 68 -2.83 2.68 9.33
CA ILE A 68 -3.37 3.97 8.87
C ILE A 68 -4.80 3.78 8.34
N ALA A 69 -5.06 2.72 7.57
CA ALA A 69 -6.39 2.39 7.07
C ALA A 69 -7.37 2.13 8.22
N GLY A 70 -6.94 1.43 9.26
CA GLY A 70 -7.76 1.22 10.46
C GLY A 70 -8.10 2.52 11.19
N ALA A 71 -7.12 3.41 11.38
CA ALA A 71 -7.32 4.70 12.04
C ALA A 71 -8.25 5.64 11.24
N ILE A 72 -7.98 5.77 9.93
CA ILE A 72 -8.79 6.58 9.02
C ILE A 72 -10.19 5.95 8.86
N GLY A 73 -10.25 4.63 8.72
CA GLY A 73 -11.50 3.89 8.61
C GLY A 73 -12.39 4.15 9.81
N TYR A 74 -11.86 4.06 11.02
CA TYR A 74 -12.63 4.36 12.24
C TYR A 74 -13.26 5.75 12.22
N ALA A 75 -12.55 6.75 11.70
CA ALA A 75 -13.06 8.12 11.60
C ALA A 75 -14.12 8.30 10.49
N ILE A 76 -13.96 7.64 9.35
CA ILE A 76 -14.74 7.89 8.14
C ILE A 76 -15.91 6.91 7.96
N LEU A 77 -15.82 5.68 8.49
CA LEU A 77 -16.86 4.65 8.32
C LEU A 77 -18.20 4.99 8.98
N GLY A 78 -18.26 6.02 9.83
CA GLY A 78 -19.50 6.61 10.30
C GLY A 78 -20.29 7.36 9.23
N LEU A 79 -19.64 7.76 8.13
CA LEU A 79 -20.31 8.42 7.01
C LEU A 79 -21.09 7.40 6.16
N ARG A 80 -22.26 7.81 5.67
CA ARG A 80 -23.16 6.94 4.89
C ARG A 80 -23.26 7.42 3.44
N GLY A 81 -23.41 6.47 2.52
CA GLY A 81 -23.70 6.72 1.11
C GLY A 81 -22.66 7.57 0.39
N HIS A 82 -23.13 8.60 -0.32
CA HIS A 82 -22.26 9.44 -1.16
C HIS A 82 -21.24 10.28 -0.38
N TYR A 83 -21.50 10.60 0.88
CA TYR A 83 -20.56 11.36 1.70
C TYR A 83 -19.28 10.58 1.98
N PHE A 84 -19.35 9.27 2.12
CA PHE A 84 -18.19 8.40 2.23
C PHE A 84 -17.31 8.46 0.97
N ALA A 85 -17.93 8.39 -0.21
CA ALA A 85 -17.20 8.47 -1.49
C ALA A 85 -16.47 9.80 -1.66
N ILE A 86 -17.16 10.92 -1.35
CA ILE A 86 -16.57 12.27 -1.45
C ILE A 86 -15.43 12.43 -0.44
N CYS A 87 -15.61 11.97 0.79
CA CYS A 87 -14.58 12.06 1.83
C CYS A 87 -13.33 11.26 1.46
N THR A 88 -13.48 10.03 0.94
CA THR A 88 -12.35 9.20 0.51
C THR A 88 -11.63 9.76 -0.71
N LEU A 89 -12.35 10.44 -1.62
CA LEU A 89 -11.76 11.15 -2.74
C LEU A 89 -10.92 12.35 -2.25
N GLY A 90 -11.50 13.18 -1.38
CA GLY A 90 -10.80 14.32 -0.79
C GLY A 90 -9.56 13.91 -0.01
N LEU A 91 -9.63 12.80 0.72
CA LEU A 91 -8.49 12.23 1.43
C LEU A 91 -7.36 11.81 0.47
N GLY A 92 -7.71 11.19 -0.67
CA GLY A 92 -6.72 10.81 -1.68
C GLY A 92 -6.02 12.02 -2.28
N ILE A 93 -6.75 13.10 -2.58
CA ILE A 93 -6.20 14.37 -3.09
C ILE A 93 -5.29 15.01 -2.03
N ALA A 94 -5.78 15.17 -0.81
CA ALA A 94 -5.02 15.78 0.29
C ALA A 94 -3.71 15.02 0.57
N ALA A 95 -3.73 13.69 0.51
CA ALA A 95 -2.52 12.89 0.67
C ALA A 95 -1.49 13.12 -0.45
N GLY A 96 -1.95 13.30 -1.70
CA GLY A 96 -1.09 13.65 -2.82
C GLY A 96 -0.41 15.01 -2.61
N GLU A 97 -1.16 16.02 -2.19
CA GLU A 97 -0.63 17.36 -1.88
C GLU A 97 0.37 17.34 -0.71
N ILE A 98 0.07 16.60 0.35
CA ILE A 98 0.97 16.41 1.49
C ILE A 98 2.27 15.72 1.03
N ALA A 99 2.16 14.66 0.25
CA ALA A 99 3.34 13.96 -0.28
C ALA A 99 4.19 14.87 -1.17
N GLY A 100 3.57 15.74 -1.96
CA GLY A 100 4.25 16.75 -2.78
C GLY A 100 5.04 17.78 -1.97
N GLY A 101 4.66 18.04 -0.70
CA GLY A 101 5.35 18.97 0.20
C GLY A 101 6.46 18.35 1.04
N ILE A 102 6.60 17.03 1.07
CA ILE A 102 7.62 16.35 1.89
C ILE A 102 8.92 16.18 1.12
N GLU A 103 9.94 16.95 1.47
CA GLU A 103 11.26 16.91 0.81
C GLU A 103 11.95 15.54 0.89
N ILE A 104 11.79 14.81 2.00
CA ILE A 104 12.42 13.50 2.23
C ILE A 104 12.00 12.46 1.17
N ILE A 105 10.80 12.60 0.61
CA ILE A 105 10.27 11.70 -0.42
C ILE A 105 10.31 12.33 -1.81
N GLY A 106 11.07 13.40 -2.00
CA GLY A 106 11.32 14.03 -3.28
C GLY A 106 10.40 15.19 -3.65
N ALA A 107 9.60 15.74 -2.72
CA ALA A 107 8.80 16.98 -2.89
C ALA A 107 8.09 17.10 -4.26
N GLY A 108 7.41 16.04 -4.68
CA GLY A 108 6.69 16.02 -5.97
C GLY A 108 7.56 15.77 -7.21
N GLN A 109 8.89 15.79 -7.11
CA GLN A 109 9.79 15.48 -8.22
C GLN A 109 10.03 13.98 -8.41
N GLY A 110 9.56 13.17 -7.45
CA GLY A 110 9.73 11.74 -7.44
C GLY A 110 10.89 11.27 -6.57
N PHE A 111 10.92 9.99 -6.33
CA PHE A 111 11.91 9.32 -5.49
C PHE A 111 12.67 8.29 -6.31
N THR A 112 13.99 8.43 -6.38
CA THR A 112 14.83 7.51 -7.13
C THR A 112 15.09 6.26 -6.30
N THR A 113 14.65 5.11 -6.79
CA THR A 113 14.93 3.81 -6.18
C THR A 113 16.24 3.24 -6.72
N PRO A 114 16.96 2.42 -5.92
CA PRO A 114 18.17 1.77 -6.38
C PRO A 114 17.91 0.91 -7.62
N PRO A 115 18.81 0.93 -8.59
CA PRO A 115 18.69 0.08 -9.76
C PRO A 115 18.82 -1.40 -9.39
N PHE A 116 18.33 -2.26 -10.22
CA PHE A 116 18.49 -3.70 -10.04
C PHE A 116 19.99 -4.06 -10.04
N PRO A 117 20.46 -5.00 -9.18
CA PRO A 117 21.88 -5.32 -9.04
C PRO A 117 22.55 -5.68 -10.36
N ALA A 118 23.64 -4.99 -10.66
CA ALA A 118 24.40 -5.18 -11.91
C ALA A 118 25.08 -6.55 -12.01
N GLU A 119 25.24 -7.24 -10.88
CA GLU A 119 25.76 -8.60 -10.83
C GLU A 119 24.86 -9.61 -11.56
N ILE A 120 23.55 -9.31 -11.63
CA ILE A 120 22.57 -10.10 -12.39
C ILE A 120 22.42 -9.43 -13.75
N VAL A 121 23.33 -9.72 -14.66
CA VAL A 121 23.44 -9.10 -15.99
C VAL A 121 22.22 -9.37 -16.89
N ASP A 122 21.39 -10.35 -16.54
CA ASP A 122 20.31 -10.81 -17.38
C ASP A 122 19.01 -9.98 -17.16
N THR A 123 18.71 -9.14 -18.15
CA THR A 123 17.46 -8.34 -18.18
C THR A 123 16.23 -9.24 -18.12
N GLU A 124 16.31 -10.45 -18.64
CA GLU A 124 15.22 -11.41 -18.61
C GLU A 124 14.98 -11.96 -17.19
N ALA A 125 16.06 -12.19 -16.44
CA ALA A 125 15.98 -12.62 -15.04
C ALA A 125 15.28 -11.58 -14.15
N ARG A 126 15.56 -10.28 -14.36
CA ARG A 126 14.87 -9.18 -13.69
C ARG A 126 13.37 -9.20 -13.97
N GLY A 127 12.99 -9.32 -15.23
CA GLY A 127 11.59 -9.36 -15.62
C GLY A 127 10.86 -10.57 -15.00
N LYS A 128 11.47 -11.73 -15.02
CA LYS A 128 10.96 -12.96 -14.41
C LYS A 128 10.77 -12.81 -12.88
N PHE A 129 11.76 -12.22 -12.19
CA PHE A 129 11.67 -11.99 -10.74
C PHE A 129 10.45 -11.15 -10.36
N PHE A 130 10.30 -9.98 -10.98
CA PHE A 130 9.16 -9.11 -10.67
C PHE A 130 7.82 -9.69 -11.10
N TYR A 131 7.80 -10.45 -12.20
CA TYR A 131 6.61 -11.17 -12.63
C TYR A 131 6.16 -12.20 -11.58
N PHE A 132 7.06 -13.07 -11.13
CA PHE A 132 6.73 -14.08 -10.12
C PHE A 132 6.40 -13.45 -8.76
N LEU A 133 7.08 -12.37 -8.37
CA LEU A 133 6.78 -11.63 -7.15
C LEU A 133 5.36 -11.05 -7.20
N SER A 134 5.01 -10.38 -8.28
CA SER A 134 3.67 -9.81 -8.48
C SER A 134 2.61 -10.90 -8.54
N PHE A 135 2.89 -12.01 -9.19
CA PHE A 135 1.99 -13.15 -9.27
C PHE A 135 1.77 -13.78 -7.89
N ALA A 136 2.81 -13.95 -7.10
CA ALA A 136 2.72 -14.46 -5.74
C ALA A 136 1.88 -13.55 -4.83
N LEU A 137 2.07 -12.22 -4.93
CA LEU A 137 1.28 -11.24 -4.20
C LEU A 137 -0.20 -11.27 -4.62
N LEU A 138 -0.48 -11.41 -5.92
CA LEU A 138 -1.84 -11.53 -6.44
C LEU A 138 -2.53 -12.80 -5.90
N VAL A 139 -1.87 -13.94 -5.99
CA VAL A 139 -2.40 -15.22 -5.48
C VAL A 139 -2.59 -15.16 -3.97
N GLY A 140 -1.61 -14.60 -3.24
CA GLY A 140 -1.70 -14.42 -1.78
C GLY A 140 -2.89 -13.54 -1.38
N THR A 141 -3.08 -12.41 -2.07
CA THR A 141 -4.23 -11.52 -1.86
C THR A 141 -5.54 -12.23 -2.16
N PHE A 142 -5.61 -13.00 -3.26
CA PHE A 142 -6.81 -13.75 -3.62
C PHE A 142 -7.17 -14.80 -2.57
N ILE A 143 -6.18 -15.56 -2.07
CA ILE A 143 -6.38 -16.55 -1.00
C ILE A 143 -6.84 -15.85 0.29
N PHE A 144 -6.22 -14.74 0.67
CA PHE A 144 -6.58 -13.96 1.85
C PHE A 144 -8.03 -13.46 1.78
N VAL A 145 -8.42 -12.88 0.67
CA VAL A 145 -9.79 -12.41 0.43
C VAL A 145 -10.77 -13.59 0.49
N LYS A 146 -10.46 -14.72 -0.18
CA LYS A 146 -11.31 -15.92 -0.15
C LYS A 146 -11.47 -16.46 1.28
N TYR A 147 -10.43 -16.43 2.08
CA TYR A 147 -10.48 -16.86 3.50
C TYR A 147 -11.44 -15.98 4.32
N ILE A 148 -11.34 -14.65 4.17
CA ILE A 148 -12.26 -13.71 4.84
C ILE A 148 -13.70 -13.96 4.39
N TYR A 149 -13.94 -14.09 3.09
CA TYR A 149 -15.28 -14.30 2.53
C TYR A 149 -15.85 -15.72 2.76
N GLY A 150 -15.03 -16.68 3.12
CA GLY A 150 -15.46 -18.03 3.49
C GLY A 150 -16.07 -18.12 4.90
N SER A 151 -15.91 -17.08 5.71
CA SER A 151 -16.38 -17.02 7.10
C SER A 151 -17.80 -16.44 7.21
N ARG A 152 -18.40 -16.54 8.42
CA ARG A 152 -19.68 -15.89 8.77
C ARG A 152 -19.66 -14.37 8.55
N PHE A 153 -18.46 -13.79 8.44
CA PHE A 153 -18.22 -12.38 8.17
C PHE A 153 -18.92 -11.92 6.88
N ARG A 154 -18.92 -12.75 5.83
CA ARG A 154 -19.59 -12.47 4.56
C ARG A 154 -21.09 -12.20 4.74
N LEU A 155 -21.77 -12.98 5.58
CA LEU A 155 -23.22 -12.81 5.79
C LEU A 155 -23.52 -11.46 6.43
N ILE A 156 -22.71 -11.05 7.40
CA ILE A 156 -22.83 -9.75 8.07
C ILE A 156 -22.55 -8.61 7.09
N LEU A 157 -21.49 -8.70 6.29
CA LEU A 157 -21.17 -7.69 5.28
C LEU A 157 -22.29 -7.54 4.23
N ASN A 158 -22.86 -8.64 3.78
CA ASN A 158 -23.97 -8.60 2.84
C ASN A 158 -25.23 -7.98 3.46
N ALA A 159 -25.55 -8.30 4.72
CA ALA A 159 -26.68 -7.70 5.43
C ALA A 159 -26.53 -6.18 5.56
N ILE A 160 -25.34 -5.70 5.91
CA ILE A 160 -25.02 -4.26 6.00
C ILE A 160 -25.15 -3.60 4.61
N ARG A 161 -24.64 -4.25 3.56
CA ARG A 161 -24.74 -3.76 2.19
C ARG A 161 -26.18 -3.58 1.73
N ASP A 162 -27.03 -4.57 2.01
CA ASP A 162 -28.40 -4.59 1.50
C ASP A 162 -29.27 -3.56 2.22
N ASN A 163 -29.13 -3.40 3.54
CA ASN A 163 -29.76 -2.32 4.29
C ASN A 163 -29.14 -2.20 5.69
N GLU A 164 -28.39 -1.13 5.92
CA GLU A 164 -27.69 -0.87 7.18
C GLU A 164 -28.66 -0.72 8.35
N ASP A 165 -29.76 0.03 8.18
CA ASP A 165 -30.73 0.29 9.26
C ASP A 165 -31.44 -0.99 9.68
N LYS A 166 -31.75 -1.89 8.71
CA LYS A 166 -32.34 -3.20 9.01
C LYS A 166 -31.33 -4.11 9.71
N ALA A 167 -30.06 -4.08 9.30
CA ALA A 167 -29.02 -4.85 9.95
C ALA A 167 -28.82 -4.45 11.41
N GLU A 168 -28.85 -3.13 11.72
CA GLU A 168 -28.83 -2.61 13.08
C GLU A 168 -30.07 -3.03 13.89
N ALA A 169 -31.25 -2.97 13.29
CA ALA A 169 -32.48 -3.41 13.94
C ALA A 169 -32.47 -4.91 14.28
N MET A 170 -31.72 -5.72 13.54
CA MET A 170 -31.49 -7.14 13.83
C MET A 170 -30.37 -7.41 14.84
N GLY A 171 -29.79 -6.35 15.44
CA GLY A 171 -28.77 -6.45 16.48
C GLY A 171 -27.33 -6.54 15.96
N ILE A 172 -27.09 -6.31 14.68
CA ILE A 172 -25.74 -6.28 14.11
C ILE A 172 -25.09 -4.93 14.45
N GLN A 173 -23.96 -4.95 15.13
CA GLN A 173 -23.18 -3.74 15.42
C GLN A 173 -22.42 -3.31 14.16
N THR A 174 -23.07 -2.53 13.27
CA THR A 174 -22.55 -2.17 11.96
C THR A 174 -21.19 -1.49 12.03
N MET A 175 -20.95 -0.59 12.98
CA MET A 175 -19.66 0.10 13.19
C MET A 175 -18.48 -0.84 13.51
N LYS A 176 -18.75 -2.02 14.07
CA LYS A 176 -17.69 -2.99 14.40
C LYS A 176 -17.26 -3.81 13.20
N TYR A 177 -18.14 -3.96 12.21
CA TYR A 177 -17.93 -4.79 11.03
C TYR A 177 -17.59 -4.00 9.76
N LYS A 178 -17.71 -2.69 9.80
CA LYS A 178 -17.21 -1.77 8.79
C LYS A 178 -15.70 -1.55 8.94
#